data_2a2118054c373bcdb317cc0c4bf14ce4
#
_entry.id   2a2118054c373bcdb317cc0c4bf14ce4
#
_cell.length_a   1.000
_cell.length_b   1.000
_cell.length_c   1.000
_cell.angle_alpha   90.00
_cell.angle_beta   90.00
_cell.angle_gamma   90.00
#
_symmetry.space_group_name_H-M   'P 1'
#
loop_
_entity.id
_entity.type
_entity.pdbx_description
1 polymer ?
#
loop_
_entity_poly.entity_id
_entity_poly.type
_entity_poly.pdbx_seq_one_letter_code
_entity_poly.pdbx_strand_id
1 'polypeptide(L)'
;MEVYDFEGFKKFLNKKDDTVYVVNFWATWCAPCIKELPYFEMLNQEYANKNVKVLLVSLDFPHLYDSKLKPFIEKNKLQSKVIALDDVDMNTWIPQVDESWSGSIPATIIYRNDDSKFFEQSFTYEALENEVKQFLK
;
A
#
# COMPACT_ATOMS: atom_id res chain seq x y z
N MET A 1 -4.78 -13.76 5.48
CA MET A 1 -4.85 -12.30 5.24
C MET A 1 -5.53 -11.64 6.44
N GLU A 2 -4.88 -10.62 6.99
CA GLU A 2 -5.40 -9.87 8.12
C GLU A 2 -6.35 -8.77 7.64
N VAL A 3 -7.37 -8.47 8.45
CA VAL A 3 -8.34 -7.42 8.17
C VAL A 3 -8.36 -6.46 9.37
N TYR A 4 -8.30 -5.17 9.10
CA TYR A 4 -8.26 -4.13 10.14
C TYR A 4 -9.29 -3.05 9.86
N ASP A 5 -9.85 -2.45 10.93
CA ASP A 5 -10.42 -1.12 10.84
C ASP A 5 -9.26 -0.11 10.86
N PHE A 6 -9.55 1.19 10.75
CA PHE A 6 -8.46 2.17 10.69
C PHE A 6 -7.67 2.24 11.99
N GLU A 7 -8.33 2.12 13.14
CA GLU A 7 -7.61 2.15 14.43
C GLU A 7 -6.58 1.03 14.53
N GLY A 8 -6.94 -0.18 14.07
CA GLY A 8 -6.01 -1.30 14.04
C GLY A 8 -4.94 -1.16 12.95
N PHE A 9 -5.26 -0.46 11.86
CA PHE A 9 -4.34 -0.25 10.76
C PHE A 9 -3.27 0.82 11.04
N LYS A 10 -3.57 1.80 11.88
CA LYS A 10 -2.66 2.95 12.15
C LYS A 10 -1.22 2.55 12.44
N LYS A 11 -1.02 1.41 13.11
CA LYS A 11 0.33 0.95 13.47
C LYS A 11 1.23 0.79 12.25
N PHE A 12 0.66 0.49 11.08
CA PHE A 12 1.44 0.31 9.85
C PHE A 12 1.91 1.65 9.25
N LEU A 13 1.37 2.76 9.72
CA LEU A 13 1.77 4.10 9.27
C LEU A 13 2.74 4.79 10.24
N ASN A 14 3.08 4.12 11.34
CA ASN A 14 3.83 4.74 12.44
C ASN A 14 5.02 3.92 12.92
N LYS A 15 5.61 3.10 12.06
CA LYS A 15 6.79 2.32 12.39
C LYS A 15 8.01 3.24 12.50
N LYS A 16 8.81 3.08 13.57
CA LYS A 16 9.99 3.91 13.85
C LYS A 16 11.23 3.04 13.96
N ASP A 17 11.49 2.23 12.96
CA ASP A 17 12.55 1.23 12.96
C ASP A 17 13.58 1.41 11.85
N ASP A 18 13.65 2.60 11.26
CA ASP A 18 14.55 2.97 10.16
C ASP A 18 14.29 2.23 8.84
N THR A 19 13.23 1.43 8.77
CA THR A 19 12.82 0.80 7.52
C THR A 19 12.03 1.80 6.67
N VAL A 20 12.27 1.76 5.35
CA VAL A 20 11.43 2.49 4.40
C VAL A 20 10.20 1.65 4.13
N TYR A 21 9.04 2.17 4.49
CA TYR A 21 7.76 1.49 4.25
C TYR A 21 7.08 2.10 3.04
N VAL A 22 6.65 1.23 2.12
CA VAL A 22 5.91 1.60 0.93
C VAL A 22 4.52 1.01 1.08
N VAL A 23 3.54 1.86 1.39
CA VAL A 23 2.17 1.45 1.68
C VAL A 23 1.28 1.87 0.52
N ASN A 24 0.77 0.89 -0.21
CA ASN A 24 -0.05 1.11 -1.41
C ASN A 24 -1.49 0.73 -1.13
N PHE A 25 -2.41 1.64 -1.44
CA PHE A 25 -3.86 1.41 -1.35
C PHE A 25 -4.38 1.02 -2.73
N TRP A 26 -5.07 -0.12 -2.81
CA TRP A 26 -5.50 -0.72 -4.07
C TRP A 26 -6.78 -1.52 -3.90
N ALA A 27 -7.32 -2.01 -5.00
CA ALA A 27 -8.45 -2.94 -5.00
C ALA A 27 -8.44 -3.77 -6.27
N THR A 28 -9.04 -4.96 -6.24
CA THR A 28 -9.10 -5.84 -7.40
C THR A 28 -9.97 -5.25 -8.52
N TRP A 29 -10.91 -4.36 -8.19
CA TRP A 29 -11.78 -3.71 -9.18
C TRP A 29 -11.14 -2.43 -9.77
N CYS A 30 -9.95 -2.08 -9.35
CA CYS A 30 -9.26 -0.86 -9.77
C CYS A 30 -8.23 -1.19 -10.86
N ALA A 31 -8.55 -0.94 -12.12
CA ALA A 31 -7.68 -1.31 -13.24
C ALA A 31 -6.29 -0.66 -13.15
N PRO A 32 -6.12 0.66 -12.90
CA PRO A 32 -4.78 1.24 -12.77
C PRO A 32 -4.02 0.69 -11.57
N CYS A 33 -4.70 0.29 -10.50
CA CYS A 33 -4.05 -0.35 -9.36
C CYS A 33 -3.42 -1.68 -9.76
N ILE A 34 -4.19 -2.51 -10.47
CA ILE A 34 -3.74 -3.82 -10.93
C ILE A 34 -2.54 -3.69 -11.88
N LYS A 35 -2.59 -2.67 -12.74
CA LYS A 35 -1.52 -2.45 -13.71
C LYS A 35 -0.18 -2.15 -13.03
N GLU A 36 -0.18 -1.46 -11.91
CA GLU A 36 1.07 -1.10 -11.22
C GLU A 36 1.53 -2.14 -10.18
N LEU A 37 0.68 -3.09 -9.78
CA LEU A 37 1.06 -4.08 -8.76
C LEU A 37 2.37 -4.80 -9.06
N PRO A 38 2.66 -5.22 -10.30
CA PRO A 38 3.93 -5.87 -10.59
C PRO A 38 5.15 -5.01 -10.23
N TYR A 39 5.03 -3.69 -10.29
CA TYR A 39 6.13 -2.79 -9.94
C TYR A 39 6.38 -2.78 -8.44
N PHE A 40 5.32 -2.84 -7.62
CA PHE A 40 5.46 -2.96 -6.18
C PHE A 40 6.05 -4.31 -5.79
N GLU A 41 5.64 -5.39 -6.46
CA GLU A 41 6.20 -6.71 -6.23
C GLU A 41 7.68 -6.76 -6.59
N MET A 42 8.07 -6.14 -7.71
CA MET A 42 9.46 -6.04 -8.13
C MET A 42 10.28 -5.25 -7.10
N LEU A 43 9.75 -4.14 -6.61
CA LEU A 43 10.40 -3.34 -5.57
C LEU A 43 10.61 -4.16 -4.30
N ASN A 44 9.57 -4.88 -3.87
CA ASN A 44 9.65 -5.73 -2.68
C ASN A 44 10.76 -6.77 -2.82
N GLN A 45 10.86 -7.40 -3.99
CA GLN A 45 11.86 -8.43 -4.25
C GLN A 45 13.28 -7.86 -4.32
N GLU A 46 13.46 -6.79 -5.08
CA GLU A 46 14.79 -6.22 -5.31
C GLU A 46 15.36 -5.51 -4.08
N TYR A 47 14.51 -4.98 -3.22
CA TYR A 47 14.93 -4.23 -2.04
C TYR A 47 14.72 -4.97 -0.73
N ALA A 48 14.41 -6.28 -0.78
CA ALA A 48 14.15 -7.09 0.41
C ALA A 48 15.28 -7.04 1.44
N ASN A 49 16.54 -6.96 0.98
CA ASN A 49 17.71 -6.91 1.84
C ASN A 49 18.27 -5.48 1.98
N LYS A 50 17.50 -4.47 1.59
CA LYS A 50 17.93 -3.08 1.61
C LYS A 50 17.07 -2.20 2.51
N ASN A 51 16.43 -2.85 3.49
CA ASN A 51 15.61 -2.17 4.50
C ASN A 51 14.41 -1.43 3.92
N VAL A 52 13.74 -2.06 2.94
CA VAL A 52 12.50 -1.57 2.34
C VAL A 52 11.44 -2.65 2.46
N LYS A 53 10.25 -2.29 2.92
CA LYS A 53 9.11 -3.22 3.01
C LYS A 53 7.91 -2.64 2.30
N VAL A 54 7.28 -3.47 1.46
CA VAL A 54 6.06 -3.12 0.74
C VAL A 54 4.86 -3.72 1.48
N LEU A 55 3.85 -2.89 1.72
CA LEU A 55 2.57 -3.31 2.27
C LEU A 55 1.47 -2.93 1.29
N LEU A 56 0.71 -3.93 0.84
CA LEU A 56 -0.42 -3.74 -0.06
C LEU A 56 -1.70 -3.76 0.76
N VAL A 57 -2.42 -2.64 0.77
CA VAL A 57 -3.63 -2.45 1.58
C VAL A 57 -4.83 -2.46 0.66
N SER A 58 -5.61 -3.55 0.70
CA SER A 58 -6.80 -3.69 -0.12
C SER A 58 -7.96 -2.88 0.45
N LEU A 59 -8.63 -2.13 -0.41
CA LEU A 59 -9.89 -1.46 -0.11
C LEU A 59 -11.08 -2.21 -0.74
N ASP A 60 -10.88 -3.48 -1.12
CA ASP A 60 -11.97 -4.31 -1.62
C ASP A 60 -13.10 -4.41 -0.60
N PHE A 61 -14.31 -4.62 -1.07
CA PHE A 61 -15.47 -4.76 -0.20
C PHE A 61 -15.43 -6.11 0.53
N PRO A 62 -15.74 -6.13 1.85
CA PRO A 62 -15.61 -7.36 2.65
C PRO A 62 -16.38 -8.57 2.09
N HIS A 63 -17.55 -8.35 1.52
CA HIS A 63 -18.35 -9.44 0.96
C HIS A 63 -17.69 -10.07 -0.28
N LEU A 64 -16.63 -9.48 -0.83
CA LEU A 64 -15.90 -9.98 -1.98
C LEU A 64 -14.51 -10.52 -1.62
N TYR A 65 -14.15 -10.58 -0.34
CA TYR A 65 -12.83 -11.08 0.05
C TYR A 65 -12.60 -12.51 -0.42
N ASP A 66 -13.56 -13.39 -0.17
CA ASP A 66 -13.41 -14.82 -0.51
C ASP A 66 -13.57 -15.09 -2.00
N SER A 67 -14.42 -14.33 -2.69
CA SER A 67 -14.70 -14.57 -4.11
C SER A 67 -13.79 -13.83 -5.07
N LYS A 68 -13.17 -12.73 -4.65
CA LYS A 68 -12.37 -11.89 -5.53
C LYS A 68 -10.95 -11.66 -5.01
N LEU A 69 -10.80 -11.13 -3.77
CA LEU A 69 -9.51 -10.69 -3.28
C LEU A 69 -8.54 -11.85 -3.02
N LYS A 70 -8.95 -12.82 -2.23
CA LYS A 70 -8.08 -13.96 -1.91
C LYS A 70 -7.68 -14.76 -3.14
N PRO A 71 -8.62 -15.08 -4.08
CA PRO A 71 -8.23 -15.74 -5.32
C PRO A 71 -7.28 -14.93 -6.18
N PHE A 72 -7.43 -13.60 -6.20
CA PHE A 72 -6.52 -12.72 -6.93
C PHE A 72 -5.11 -12.79 -6.38
N ILE A 73 -4.97 -12.69 -5.04
CA ILE A 73 -3.67 -12.76 -4.36
C ILE A 73 -2.98 -14.07 -4.71
N GLU A 74 -3.71 -15.18 -4.63
CA GLU A 74 -3.17 -16.51 -4.89
C GLU A 74 -2.80 -16.70 -6.36
N LYS A 75 -3.69 -16.34 -7.27
CA LYS A 75 -3.48 -16.48 -8.71
C LYS A 75 -2.27 -15.68 -9.19
N ASN A 76 -2.10 -14.47 -8.68
CA ASN A 76 -1.01 -13.59 -9.07
C ASN A 76 0.23 -13.79 -8.21
N LYS A 77 0.19 -14.71 -7.26
CA LYS A 77 1.33 -15.08 -6.42
C LYS A 77 1.99 -13.86 -5.76
N LEU A 78 1.17 -12.98 -5.20
CA LEU A 78 1.68 -11.77 -4.55
C LEU A 78 2.55 -12.16 -3.35
N GLN A 79 3.78 -11.67 -3.32
CA GLN A 79 4.75 -11.96 -2.28
C GLN A 79 4.82 -10.87 -1.21
N SER A 80 4.45 -9.64 -1.56
CA SER A 80 4.35 -8.56 -0.58
C SER A 80 3.28 -8.88 0.44
N LYS A 81 3.40 -8.31 1.63
CA LYS A 81 2.35 -8.47 2.63
C LYS A 81 1.08 -7.77 2.14
N VAL A 82 -0.04 -8.49 2.16
CA VAL A 82 -1.35 -7.96 1.79
C VAL A 82 -2.25 -7.99 3.01
N ILE A 83 -2.85 -6.86 3.32
CA ILE A 83 -3.89 -6.74 4.36
C ILE A 83 -5.10 -6.06 3.74
N ALA A 84 -6.24 -6.17 4.41
CA ALA A 84 -7.46 -5.46 4.01
C ALA A 84 -7.81 -4.42 5.06
N LEU A 85 -8.22 -3.25 4.60
CA LEU A 85 -8.72 -2.18 5.46
C LEU A 85 -10.24 -2.12 5.27
N ASP A 86 -10.95 -2.46 6.34
CA ASP A 86 -12.41 -2.49 6.38
C ASP A 86 -12.90 -1.41 7.34
N ASP A 87 -13.11 -0.21 6.80
CA ASP A 87 -13.60 0.92 7.59
C ASP A 87 -14.42 1.83 6.70
N VAL A 88 -15.74 1.83 6.91
CA VAL A 88 -16.66 2.60 6.08
C VAL A 88 -16.63 4.10 6.38
N ASP A 89 -16.00 4.51 7.48
CA ASP A 89 -15.93 5.91 7.90
C ASP A 89 -14.79 6.64 7.21
N MET A 90 -14.83 6.63 5.87
CA MET A 90 -13.75 7.13 5.02
C MET A 90 -13.49 8.62 5.23
N ASN A 91 -14.53 9.40 5.47
CA ASN A 91 -14.38 10.84 5.70
C ASN A 91 -13.53 11.14 6.94
N THR A 92 -13.51 10.21 7.90
CA THR A 92 -12.73 10.37 9.12
C THR A 92 -11.31 9.87 8.93
N TRP A 93 -11.11 8.69 8.28
CA TRP A 93 -9.78 8.09 8.28
C TRP A 93 -8.91 8.52 7.08
N ILE A 94 -9.50 8.85 5.92
CA ILE A 94 -8.70 9.26 4.75
C ILE A 94 -7.78 10.44 5.07
N PRO A 95 -8.27 11.54 5.69
CA PRO A 95 -7.38 12.66 6.03
C PRO A 95 -6.28 12.31 7.03
N GLN A 96 -6.46 11.24 7.81
CA GLN A 96 -5.43 10.80 8.75
C GLN A 96 -4.27 10.07 8.06
N VAL A 97 -4.48 9.54 6.85
CA VAL A 97 -3.39 9.02 6.03
C VAL A 97 -2.63 10.19 5.43
N ASP A 98 -3.33 11.08 4.76
CA ASP A 98 -2.79 12.33 4.23
C ASP A 98 -3.93 13.30 3.96
N GLU A 99 -3.76 14.54 4.40
CA GLU A 99 -4.81 15.55 4.26
C GLU A 99 -5.14 15.86 2.79
N SER A 100 -4.18 15.69 1.89
CA SER A 100 -4.38 15.95 0.46
C SER A 100 -5.08 14.82 -0.28
N TRP A 101 -5.25 13.66 0.36
CA TRP A 101 -5.84 12.49 -0.32
C TRP A 101 -7.34 12.69 -0.54
N SER A 102 -7.77 12.61 -1.81
CA SER A 102 -9.19 12.72 -2.16
C SER A 102 -9.96 11.42 -1.96
N GLY A 103 -9.27 10.31 -1.69
CA GLY A 103 -9.87 8.99 -1.57
C GLY A 103 -9.75 8.14 -2.82
N SER A 104 -9.21 8.69 -3.90
CA SER A 104 -9.01 7.94 -5.14
C SER A 104 -7.85 6.97 -5.03
N ILE A 105 -7.97 5.82 -5.69
CA ILE A 105 -6.90 4.83 -5.78
C ILE A 105 -6.49 4.64 -7.25
N PRO A 106 -5.23 4.30 -7.51
CA PRO A 106 -4.19 3.94 -6.56
C PRO A 106 -3.65 5.15 -5.78
N ALA A 107 -3.24 4.89 -4.56
CA ALA A 107 -2.58 5.88 -3.71
C ALA A 107 -1.46 5.19 -2.94
N THR A 108 -0.36 5.91 -2.69
CA THR A 108 0.80 5.34 -2.02
C THR A 108 1.39 6.35 -1.05
N ILE A 109 1.71 5.89 0.15
CA ILE A 109 2.52 6.67 1.08
C ILE A 109 3.84 5.93 1.31
N ILE A 110 4.94 6.68 1.18
CA ILE A 110 6.28 6.16 1.46
C ILE A 110 6.80 6.92 2.66
N TYR A 111 7.29 6.19 3.67
CA TYR A 111 7.81 6.86 4.84
C TYR A 111 8.98 6.11 5.46
N ARG A 112 9.81 6.84 6.20
CA ARG A 112 10.87 6.31 7.03
C ARG A 112 10.90 7.16 8.30
N ASN A 113 10.57 6.55 9.45
CA ASN A 113 10.42 7.26 10.72
C ASN A 113 9.42 8.42 10.59
N ASP A 114 9.84 9.67 10.77
CA ASP A 114 8.96 10.84 10.69
C ASP A 114 8.91 11.50 9.32
N ASP A 115 9.73 11.03 8.37
CA ASP A 115 9.71 11.54 7.00
C ASP A 115 8.71 10.76 6.16
N SER A 116 7.83 11.46 5.47
CA SER A 116 6.83 10.81 4.61
C SER A 116 6.55 11.61 3.35
N LYS A 117 6.09 10.91 2.32
CA LYS A 117 5.64 11.53 1.09
C LYS A 117 4.45 10.74 0.56
N PHE A 118 3.40 11.45 0.16
CA PHE A 118 2.15 10.84 -0.30
C PHE A 118 1.95 11.09 -1.79
N PHE A 119 1.42 10.08 -2.49
CA PHE A 119 1.19 10.11 -3.93
C PHE A 119 -0.21 9.59 -4.25
N GLU A 120 -1.03 10.41 -4.86
CA GLU A 120 -2.33 9.99 -5.37
C GLU A 120 -2.21 9.83 -6.88
N GLN A 121 -1.46 8.80 -7.30
CA GLN A 121 -1.11 8.58 -8.71
C GLN A 121 -0.68 7.13 -8.93
N SER A 122 -0.63 6.71 -10.21
CA SER A 122 0.00 5.48 -10.62
C SER A 122 1.50 5.69 -10.78
N PHE A 123 2.26 4.60 -10.60
CA PHE A 123 3.72 4.61 -10.79
C PHE A 123 4.15 3.69 -11.93
N THR A 124 5.21 4.09 -12.63
CA THR A 124 6.08 3.15 -13.32
C THR A 124 7.08 2.62 -12.29
N TYR A 125 7.78 1.52 -12.62
CA TYR A 125 8.79 1.01 -11.69
C TYR A 125 9.90 2.04 -11.45
N GLU A 126 10.38 2.68 -12.52
CA GLU A 126 11.45 3.68 -12.42
C GLU A 126 11.05 4.84 -11.49
N ALA A 127 9.85 5.37 -11.65
CA ALA A 127 9.37 6.47 -10.81
C ALA A 127 9.25 6.04 -9.35
N LEU A 128 8.70 4.84 -9.10
CA LEU A 128 8.57 4.30 -7.74
C LEU A 128 9.94 4.09 -7.11
N GLU A 129 10.85 3.46 -7.83
CA GLU A 129 12.21 3.21 -7.33
C GLU A 129 12.94 4.52 -7.00
N ASN A 130 12.81 5.53 -7.85
CA ASN A 130 13.44 6.82 -7.61
C ASN A 130 12.94 7.49 -6.33
N GLU A 131 11.64 7.39 -6.05
CA GLU A 131 11.09 7.94 -4.81
C GLU A 131 11.61 7.19 -3.58
N VAL A 132 11.67 5.87 -3.65
CA VAL A 132 12.19 5.05 -2.55
C VAL A 132 13.66 5.36 -2.27
N LYS A 133 14.47 5.52 -3.32
CA LYS A 133 15.89 5.83 -3.17
C LYS A 133 16.14 7.12 -2.39
N GLN A 134 15.24 8.09 -2.46
CA GLN A 134 15.38 9.34 -1.73
C GLN A 134 15.31 9.11 -0.21
N PHE A 135 14.55 8.11 0.24
CA PHE A 135 14.46 7.76 1.65
C PHE A 135 15.64 6.93 2.14
N LEU A 136 16.40 6.33 1.23
CA LEU A 136 17.55 5.48 1.57
C LEU A 136 18.85 6.25 1.71
N LYS A 137 18.85 7.53 1.39
CA LYS A 137 20.04 8.38 1.49
C LYS A 137 20.38 8.76 2.93
#